data_5cbb165b9f66ccfca9684a13b92edb9d
#
_entry.id   5cbb165b9f66ccfca9684a13b92edb9d
#
_cell.length_a   1.000
_cell.length_b   1.000
_cell.length_c   1.000
_cell.angle_alpha   90.00
_cell.angle_beta   90.00
_cell.angle_gamma   90.00
#
_symmetry.space_group_name_H-M   'P 1'
#
loop_
_entity.id
_entity.type
_entity.pdbx_description
1 polymer ?
#
loop_
_entity_poly.entity_id
_entity_poly.type
_entity_poly.pdbx_seq_one_letter_code
_entity_poly.pdbx_strand_id
1 'polypeptide(L)'
;MSNISLLAAVKNNLEYTKHFYKTTRQLYPQVEICLSSYNSTDGTNEWLESLKDDPYTKVFYSQDKGNFSDNYNKAASLATKDYIAFVHNDIVLAPDFIENIEKHINPDTIVSYTTIEPPIFAGHERPGKIIYDLGTELDTFNIEKLYQFTKEKQIEFKDKTEPGIVFFMCMPKDKYLEIGGLDNLFNPMFCEDDDLILRWKLLGMNCITSLDAICYHFVSKTSRFSEEYQQLTQQIELHSNRNFVRKWGSRNPKVKYNIALVIHNCNLQLLEILEPWCDRIYVSEVFNVGRAWDYVEMEQANTKFDLSKRVLTIRDSDPIGENNIVVEFDATQLTNQNFQLIQQLPEIIQESGEIGTFELDIFKITINNLETYEHSLIKI
;
A
#
# COMPACT_ATOMS: atom_id res chain seq x y z
N MET A 1 28.41 13.90 -0.69
CA MET A 1 27.02 14.19 -0.29
C MET A 1 26.16 13.05 -0.80
N SER A 2 25.24 12.58 0.00
CA SER A 2 24.32 11.50 -0.42
C SER A 2 23.44 11.93 -1.60
N ASN A 3 23.15 10.96 -2.49
CA ASN A 3 22.21 11.14 -3.59
C ASN A 3 20.78 10.67 -3.23
N ILE A 4 20.47 10.60 -1.93
CA ILE A 4 19.17 10.16 -1.39
C ILE A 4 18.52 11.32 -0.65
N SER A 5 17.21 11.54 -0.88
CA SER A 5 16.33 12.38 -0.07
C SER A 5 15.50 11.48 0.85
N LEU A 6 15.52 11.71 2.16
CA LEU A 6 14.65 11.04 3.11
C LEU A 6 13.28 11.71 3.12
N LEU A 7 12.21 10.95 2.88
CA LEU A 7 10.84 11.45 2.83
C LEU A 7 10.06 10.97 4.05
N ALA A 8 9.53 11.90 4.85
CA ALA A 8 8.66 11.58 5.97
C ALA A 8 7.32 12.32 5.85
N ALA A 9 6.24 11.53 5.84
CA ALA A 9 4.90 12.03 6.05
C ALA A 9 4.66 12.27 7.54
N VAL A 10 4.19 13.45 7.88
CA VAL A 10 3.95 13.86 9.26
C VAL A 10 2.49 14.21 9.45
N LYS A 11 1.88 13.64 10.47
CA LYS A 11 0.54 14.03 10.92
C LYS A 11 0.50 13.95 12.43
N ASN A 12 0.56 15.12 13.10
CA ASN A 12 0.71 15.16 14.55
C ASN A 12 1.99 14.40 15.03
N ASN A 13 2.05 13.98 16.29
CA ASN A 13 3.24 13.32 16.88
C ASN A 13 4.53 14.14 16.78
N LEU A 14 4.43 15.42 17.10
CA LEU A 14 5.52 16.39 17.02
C LEU A 14 6.80 15.92 17.72
N GLU A 15 6.69 15.29 18.89
CA GLU A 15 7.87 14.87 19.66
C GLU A 15 8.63 13.73 18.98
N TYR A 16 7.94 12.77 18.36
CA TYR A 16 8.59 11.73 17.54
C TYR A 16 9.25 12.34 16.30
N THR A 17 8.57 13.28 15.64
CA THR A 17 9.11 13.98 14.46
C THR A 17 10.37 14.77 14.80
N LYS A 18 10.38 15.49 15.94
CA LYS A 18 11.58 16.19 16.46
C LYS A 18 12.70 15.23 16.78
N HIS A 19 12.37 14.09 17.38
CA HIS A 19 13.35 13.06 17.73
C HIS A 19 13.99 12.45 16.47
N PHE A 20 13.19 12.05 15.49
CA PHE A 20 13.66 11.59 14.17
C PHE A 20 14.59 12.63 13.53
N TYR A 21 14.14 13.86 13.42
CA TYR A 21 14.92 14.95 12.81
C TYR A 21 16.25 15.17 13.52
N LYS A 22 16.22 15.31 14.85
CA LYS A 22 17.43 15.55 15.68
C LYS A 22 18.44 14.41 15.54
N THR A 23 18.01 13.18 15.69
CA THR A 23 18.90 12.00 15.64
C THR A 23 19.45 11.81 14.22
N THR A 24 18.64 12.03 13.18
CA THR A 24 19.10 12.00 11.79
C THR A 24 20.15 13.08 11.51
N ARG A 25 19.92 14.33 11.96
CA ARG A 25 20.90 15.42 11.79
C ARG A 25 22.23 15.20 12.53
N GLN A 26 22.19 14.48 13.65
CA GLN A 26 23.42 14.13 14.39
C GLN A 26 24.29 13.14 13.60
N LEU A 27 23.69 12.15 12.93
CA LEU A 27 24.41 11.17 12.12
C LEU A 27 24.73 11.70 10.70
N TYR A 28 23.77 12.38 10.10
CA TYR A 28 23.79 12.81 8.70
C TYR A 28 23.47 14.31 8.57
N PRO A 29 24.42 15.21 8.92
CA PRO A 29 24.18 16.66 8.97
C PRO A 29 23.72 17.25 7.62
N GLN A 30 24.10 16.64 6.51
CA GLN A 30 23.87 17.17 5.16
C GLN A 30 22.94 16.30 4.30
N VAL A 31 22.32 15.26 4.85
CA VAL A 31 21.30 14.49 4.09
C VAL A 31 20.07 15.35 3.87
N GLU A 32 19.51 15.28 2.67
CA GLU A 32 18.25 15.98 2.38
C GLU A 32 17.09 15.28 3.10
N ILE A 33 16.31 16.05 3.87
CA ILE A 33 15.08 15.57 4.54
C ILE A 33 13.91 16.37 4.00
N CYS A 34 12.92 15.68 3.45
CA CYS A 34 11.67 16.27 2.95
C CYS A 34 10.53 15.87 3.90
N LEU A 35 9.95 16.86 4.57
CA LEU A 35 8.85 16.70 5.53
C LEU A 35 7.58 17.29 4.95
N SER A 36 6.50 16.54 4.95
CA SER A 36 5.18 17.01 4.51
C SER A 36 4.14 16.75 5.60
N SER A 37 3.30 17.77 5.87
CA SER A 37 2.25 17.71 6.89
C SER A 37 0.94 18.29 6.34
N TYR A 38 -0.14 17.54 6.48
CA TYR A 38 -1.51 18.01 6.24
C TYR A 38 -2.31 17.95 7.54
N ASN A 39 -3.00 19.07 7.85
CA ASN A 39 -3.96 19.16 8.95
C ASN A 39 -3.43 18.64 10.30
N SER A 40 -2.17 18.98 10.65
CA SER A 40 -1.62 18.74 11.99
C SER A 40 -2.09 19.86 12.95
N THR A 41 -2.36 19.50 14.21
CA THR A 41 -2.98 20.38 15.22
C THR A 41 -2.17 20.49 16.52
N ASP A 42 -1.00 19.83 16.60
CA ASP A 42 -0.18 19.71 17.80
C ASP A 42 1.06 20.62 17.81
N GLY A 43 1.11 21.64 16.94
CA GLY A 43 2.28 22.52 16.77
C GLY A 43 3.29 22.03 15.74
N THR A 44 3.00 20.93 15.03
CA THR A 44 3.89 20.39 13.98
C THR A 44 4.13 21.41 12.88
N ASN A 45 3.10 22.14 12.41
CA ASN A 45 3.23 23.08 11.31
C ASN A 45 4.12 24.29 11.68
N GLU A 46 4.00 24.81 12.89
CA GLU A 46 4.82 25.89 13.43
C GLU A 46 6.28 25.46 13.58
N TRP A 47 6.49 24.21 14.00
CA TRP A 47 7.84 23.66 14.08
C TRP A 47 8.45 23.43 12.70
N LEU A 48 7.69 22.93 11.71
CA LEU A 48 8.17 22.80 10.32
C LEU A 48 8.55 24.15 9.72
N GLU A 49 7.79 25.21 10.01
CA GLU A 49 8.14 26.59 9.59
C GLU A 49 9.52 26.99 10.08
N SER A 50 9.86 26.64 11.34
CA SER A 50 11.17 26.96 11.95
C SER A 50 12.35 26.26 11.28
N LEU A 51 12.11 25.22 10.46
CA LEU A 51 13.17 24.46 9.75
C LEU A 51 13.51 25.03 8.37
N LYS A 52 12.81 26.05 7.88
CA LYS A 52 13.00 26.58 6.52
C LYS A 52 14.40 27.13 6.26
N ASP A 53 15.10 27.55 7.30
CA ASP A 53 16.47 28.06 7.18
C ASP A 53 17.53 26.96 7.13
N ASP A 54 17.19 25.68 7.37
CA ASP A 54 18.10 24.57 7.15
C ASP A 54 18.21 24.25 5.66
N PRO A 55 19.40 24.44 5.04
CA PRO A 55 19.57 24.24 3.58
C PRO A 55 19.34 22.80 3.13
N TYR A 56 19.40 21.84 4.04
CA TYR A 56 19.22 20.41 3.78
C TYR A 56 17.82 19.89 4.16
N THR A 57 16.91 20.81 4.52
CA THR A 57 15.52 20.45 4.87
C THR A 57 14.55 21.12 3.88
N LYS A 58 13.62 20.33 3.39
CA LYS A 58 12.50 20.80 2.57
C LYS A 58 11.22 20.51 3.34
N VAL A 59 10.38 21.53 3.51
CA VAL A 59 9.14 21.39 4.27
C VAL A 59 7.94 21.84 3.46
N PHE A 60 6.85 21.14 3.65
CA PHE A 60 5.52 21.54 3.24
C PHE A 60 4.55 21.30 4.40
N TYR A 61 3.62 22.24 4.61
CA TYR A 61 2.50 22.04 5.52
C TYR A 61 1.29 22.79 5.01
N SER A 62 0.10 22.23 5.32
CA SER A 62 -1.21 22.82 5.01
C SER A 62 -2.21 22.47 6.10
N GLN A 63 -3.22 23.32 6.26
CA GLN A 63 -4.41 23.04 7.07
C GLN A 63 -5.48 22.27 6.28
N ASP A 64 -5.28 22.07 4.98
CA ASP A 64 -6.18 21.27 4.17
C ASP A 64 -6.16 19.81 4.61
N LYS A 65 -7.26 19.10 4.29
CA LYS A 65 -7.30 17.65 4.48
C LYS A 65 -6.36 16.98 3.49
N GLY A 66 -5.47 16.16 4.00
CA GLY A 66 -4.61 15.29 3.23
C GLY A 66 -4.37 14.01 4.03
N ASN A 67 -4.07 12.95 3.32
CA ASN A 67 -3.92 11.62 3.86
C ASN A 67 -2.49 11.10 3.70
N PHE A 68 -2.27 9.84 4.01
CA PHE A 68 -0.95 9.22 3.98
C PHE A 68 -0.28 9.34 2.60
N SER A 69 -0.98 8.92 1.54
CA SER A 69 -0.47 9.01 0.16
C SER A 69 -0.21 10.46 -0.27
N ASP A 70 -1.10 11.40 0.07
CA ASP A 70 -0.93 12.82 -0.25
C ASP A 70 0.35 13.38 0.36
N ASN A 71 0.65 13.01 1.62
CA ASN A 71 1.84 13.44 2.33
C ASN A 71 3.12 12.93 1.66
N TYR A 72 3.23 11.63 1.36
CA TYR A 72 4.43 11.08 0.72
C TYR A 72 4.61 11.59 -0.71
N ASN A 73 3.54 11.68 -1.50
CA ASN A 73 3.59 12.25 -2.84
C ASN A 73 4.06 13.71 -2.80
N LYS A 74 3.59 14.49 -1.81
CA LYS A 74 4.03 15.86 -1.61
C LYS A 74 5.51 15.93 -1.20
N ALA A 75 5.94 15.11 -0.24
CA ALA A 75 7.34 15.05 0.17
C ALA A 75 8.26 14.68 -1.01
N ALA A 76 7.85 13.72 -1.85
CA ALA A 76 8.58 13.33 -3.06
C ALA A 76 8.73 14.49 -4.06
N SER A 77 7.69 15.33 -4.19
CA SER A 77 7.74 16.52 -5.07
C SER A 77 8.73 17.60 -4.60
N LEU A 78 9.10 17.59 -3.32
CA LEU A 78 10.10 18.52 -2.74
C LEU A 78 11.54 18.02 -2.91
N ALA A 79 11.72 16.71 -3.08
CA ALA A 79 13.04 16.07 -3.14
C ALA A 79 13.86 16.55 -4.33
N THR A 80 15.16 16.79 -4.10
CA THR A 80 16.08 17.27 -5.14
C THR A 80 17.11 16.22 -5.59
N LYS A 81 17.20 15.09 -4.89
CA LYS A 81 18.11 14.00 -5.20
C LYS A 81 17.50 13.01 -6.19
N ASP A 82 18.34 12.19 -6.83
CA ASP A 82 17.90 11.21 -7.81
C ASP A 82 17.16 10.03 -7.19
N TYR A 83 17.44 9.74 -5.91
CA TYR A 83 16.77 8.69 -5.14
C TYR A 83 16.00 9.27 -3.97
N ILE A 84 14.89 8.66 -3.66
CA ILE A 84 14.04 8.98 -2.51
C ILE A 84 13.91 7.75 -1.61
N ALA A 85 13.97 7.93 -0.29
CA ALA A 85 13.76 6.88 0.68
C ALA A 85 12.57 7.22 1.59
N PHE A 86 11.57 6.35 1.62
CA PHE A 86 10.45 6.49 2.55
C PHE A 86 10.92 6.16 3.95
N VAL A 87 10.73 7.09 4.86
CA VAL A 87 10.97 6.93 6.29
C VAL A 87 9.74 7.38 7.06
N HIS A 88 9.48 6.79 8.22
CA HIS A 88 8.47 7.30 9.13
C HIS A 88 9.05 8.35 10.07
N ASN A 89 8.18 9.18 10.63
CA ASN A 89 8.57 10.17 11.65
C ASN A 89 8.80 9.55 13.04
N ASP A 90 8.57 8.25 13.21
CA ASP A 90 8.78 7.46 14.43
C ASP A 90 9.90 6.41 14.26
N ILE A 91 10.97 6.76 13.51
CA ILE A 91 12.15 5.92 13.38
C ILE A 91 13.41 6.61 13.94
N VAL A 92 14.43 5.80 14.22
CA VAL A 92 15.79 6.26 14.52
C VAL A 92 16.77 5.51 13.62
N LEU A 93 17.50 6.24 12.78
CA LEU A 93 18.50 5.64 11.90
C LEU A 93 19.71 5.17 12.69
N ALA A 94 20.30 4.04 12.30
CA ALA A 94 21.60 3.61 12.80
C ALA A 94 22.74 4.28 12.01
N PRO A 95 23.98 4.29 12.56
CA PRO A 95 25.18 4.65 11.78
C PRO A 95 25.29 3.82 10.50
N ASP A 96 25.88 4.37 9.45
CA ASP A 96 26.09 3.75 8.13
C ASP A 96 24.80 3.35 7.38
N PHE A 97 23.61 3.81 7.83
CA PHE A 97 22.33 3.50 7.20
C PHE A 97 22.28 3.96 5.73
N ILE A 98 22.66 5.21 5.47
CA ILE A 98 22.64 5.78 4.11
C ILE A 98 23.68 5.07 3.23
N GLU A 99 24.89 4.91 3.72
CA GLU A 99 26.01 4.28 3.02
C GLU A 99 25.67 2.84 2.64
N ASN A 100 24.97 2.12 3.51
CA ASN A 100 24.55 0.73 3.26
C ASN A 100 23.43 0.65 2.20
N ILE A 101 22.51 1.61 2.13
CA ILE A 101 21.55 1.71 1.03
C ILE A 101 22.25 2.06 -0.28
N GLU A 102 23.19 3.03 -0.26
CA GLU A 102 23.89 3.52 -1.47
C GLU A 102 24.69 2.43 -2.20
N LYS A 103 25.07 1.35 -1.52
CA LYS A 103 25.73 0.19 -2.15
C LYS A 103 24.84 -0.54 -3.15
N HIS A 104 23.54 -0.46 -3.00
CA HIS A 104 22.57 -1.29 -3.72
C HIS A 104 21.66 -0.50 -4.67
N ILE A 105 21.62 0.86 -4.56
CA ILE A 105 20.78 1.68 -5.43
C ILE A 105 21.33 1.73 -6.86
N ASN A 106 20.42 1.59 -7.81
CA ASN A 106 20.66 1.82 -9.23
C ASN A 106 19.29 2.11 -9.91
N PRO A 107 19.26 2.53 -11.19
CA PRO A 107 18.01 2.92 -11.85
C PRO A 107 16.94 1.81 -11.93
N ASP A 108 17.31 0.54 -11.79
CA ASP A 108 16.40 -0.60 -11.95
C ASP A 108 16.17 -1.39 -10.66
N THR A 109 16.58 -0.82 -9.50
CA THR A 109 16.48 -1.51 -8.20
C THR A 109 15.72 -0.66 -7.19
N ILE A 110 14.77 -1.31 -6.49
CA ILE A 110 14.12 -0.80 -5.27
C ILE A 110 14.78 -1.49 -4.09
N VAL A 111 15.26 -0.71 -3.14
CA VAL A 111 16.00 -1.22 -1.98
C VAL A 111 15.22 -0.94 -0.70
N SER A 112 14.61 -1.95 -0.10
CA SER A 112 14.13 -1.85 1.27
C SER A 112 15.27 -1.97 2.27
N TYR A 113 15.01 -1.60 3.51
CA TYR A 113 15.99 -1.66 4.58
C TYR A 113 15.42 -2.31 5.85
N THR A 114 16.31 -2.73 6.73
CA THR A 114 16.00 -3.49 7.95
C THR A 114 15.48 -2.59 9.04
N THR A 115 14.37 -2.98 9.66
CA THR A 115 13.83 -2.33 10.85
C THR A 115 14.01 -3.22 12.08
N ILE A 116 14.42 -2.62 13.19
CA ILE A 116 14.31 -3.22 14.53
C ILE A 116 13.00 -2.73 15.13
N GLU A 117 12.17 -3.66 15.59
CA GLU A 117 10.86 -3.37 16.17
C GLU A 117 10.73 -3.98 17.58
N PRO A 118 9.98 -3.34 18.49
CA PRO A 118 9.77 -3.88 19.83
C PRO A 118 8.96 -5.19 19.80
N PRO A 119 9.15 -6.10 20.78
CA PRO A 119 8.51 -7.44 20.81
C PRO A 119 7.00 -7.45 20.77
N ILE A 120 6.34 -6.38 21.21
CA ILE A 120 4.87 -6.25 21.16
C ILE A 120 4.32 -6.36 19.71
N PHE A 121 5.14 -6.15 18.69
CA PHE A 121 4.79 -6.22 17.28
C PHE A 121 5.44 -7.42 16.56
N ALA A 122 5.80 -8.48 17.30
CA ALA A 122 6.49 -9.66 16.75
C ALA A 122 5.74 -10.44 15.67
N GLY A 123 4.44 -10.22 15.48
CA GLY A 123 3.46 -11.11 14.85
C GLY A 123 3.60 -11.45 13.36
N HIS A 124 4.42 -10.79 12.53
CA HIS A 124 4.54 -11.12 11.12
C HIS A 124 6.00 -11.10 10.67
N GLU A 125 6.46 -12.22 10.13
CA GLU A 125 7.75 -12.29 9.44
C GLU A 125 7.66 -11.55 8.11
N ARG A 126 8.64 -10.72 7.83
CA ARG A 126 8.81 -10.00 6.58
C ARG A 126 10.30 -9.73 6.34
N PRO A 127 10.71 -9.47 5.10
CA PRO A 127 12.06 -9.06 4.78
C PRO A 127 12.56 -7.92 5.69
N GLY A 128 13.81 -8.02 6.15
CA GLY A 128 14.45 -6.98 6.94
C GLY A 128 13.76 -6.66 8.27
N LYS A 129 13.19 -7.63 9.00
CA LYS A 129 12.61 -7.41 10.33
C LYS A 129 13.42 -8.08 11.42
N ILE A 130 13.83 -7.29 12.41
CA ILE A 130 14.49 -7.79 13.63
C ILE A 130 13.62 -7.41 14.83
N ILE A 131 13.31 -8.37 15.68
CA ILE A 131 12.60 -8.11 16.95
C ILE A 131 13.62 -7.98 18.05
N TYR A 132 13.69 -6.79 18.67
CA TYR A 132 14.59 -6.52 19.79
C TYR A 132 14.07 -5.37 20.67
N ASP A 133 14.15 -5.54 21.97
CA ASP A 133 13.65 -4.54 22.93
C ASP A 133 14.69 -3.43 23.19
N LEU A 134 14.36 -2.24 22.71
CA LEU A 134 15.11 -1.01 22.93
C LEU A 134 14.26 0.08 23.61
N GLY A 135 13.07 -0.29 24.11
CA GLY A 135 12.05 0.63 24.63
C GLY A 135 10.96 0.92 23.60
N THR A 136 9.71 1.09 24.04
CA THR A 136 8.55 1.32 23.18
C THR A 136 8.14 2.78 23.04
N GLU A 137 8.69 3.65 23.90
CA GLU A 137 8.41 5.08 23.95
C GLU A 137 9.72 5.88 23.99
N LEU A 138 9.66 7.18 23.69
CA LEU A 138 10.85 8.05 23.64
C LEU A 138 11.61 8.11 24.96
N ASP A 139 10.91 8.05 26.09
CA ASP A 139 11.50 8.10 27.44
C ASP A 139 12.14 6.78 27.88
N THR A 140 11.71 5.66 27.30
CA THR A 140 12.26 4.33 27.55
C THR A 140 13.28 3.89 26.50
N PHE A 141 13.35 4.57 25.37
CA PHE A 141 14.23 4.24 24.27
C PHE A 141 15.70 4.50 24.59
N ASN A 142 16.57 3.54 24.27
CA ASN A 142 18.01 3.63 24.50
C ASN A 142 18.79 3.66 23.17
N ILE A 143 19.20 4.85 22.75
CA ILE A 143 19.93 5.07 21.50
C ILE A 143 21.35 4.46 21.51
N GLU A 144 22.03 4.44 22.67
CA GLU A 144 23.38 3.86 22.77
C GLU A 144 23.33 2.34 22.60
N LYS A 145 22.32 1.71 23.21
CA LYS A 145 22.05 0.28 23.04
C LYS A 145 21.68 -0.05 21.58
N LEU A 146 20.93 0.84 20.91
CA LEU A 146 20.66 0.70 19.48
C LEU A 146 21.97 0.68 18.69
N TYR A 147 22.84 1.65 18.86
CA TYR A 147 24.08 1.75 18.08
C TYR A 147 25.05 0.60 18.36
N GLN A 148 25.09 0.12 19.58
CA GLN A 148 25.87 -1.08 19.92
C GLN A 148 25.32 -2.32 19.20
N PHE A 149 24.02 -2.57 19.31
CA PHE A 149 23.35 -3.72 18.69
C PHE A 149 23.46 -3.69 17.16
N THR A 150 23.23 -2.53 16.54
CA THR A 150 23.28 -2.41 15.08
C THR A 150 24.69 -2.60 14.55
N LYS A 151 25.74 -2.17 15.27
CA LYS A 151 27.12 -2.43 14.90
C LYS A 151 27.44 -3.93 14.77
N GLU A 152 26.94 -4.74 15.69
CA GLU A 152 27.10 -6.21 15.65
C GLU A 152 26.34 -6.79 14.43
N LYS A 153 25.09 -6.33 14.22
CA LYS A 153 24.27 -6.80 13.10
C LYS A 153 24.80 -6.37 11.73
N GLN A 154 25.34 -5.17 11.62
CA GLN A 154 25.96 -4.68 10.38
C GLN A 154 27.23 -5.47 10.02
N ILE A 155 27.99 -5.98 10.98
CA ILE A 155 29.09 -6.89 10.73
C ILE A 155 28.58 -8.27 10.26
N GLU A 156 27.55 -8.79 10.92
CA GLU A 156 26.92 -10.08 10.59
C GLU A 156 26.31 -10.09 9.18
N PHE A 157 25.64 -8.97 8.83
CA PHE A 157 24.87 -8.81 7.58
C PHE A 157 25.59 -7.99 6.52
N LYS A 158 26.85 -7.71 6.68
CA LYS A 158 27.62 -6.85 5.78
C LYS A 158 27.38 -7.18 4.31
N ASP A 159 26.91 -6.18 3.55
CA ASP A 159 26.64 -6.25 2.10
C ASP A 159 25.65 -7.37 1.69
N LYS A 160 24.90 -7.95 2.64
CA LYS A 160 23.90 -8.98 2.37
C LYS A 160 22.56 -8.36 2.02
N THR A 161 21.88 -8.97 1.06
CA THR A 161 20.51 -8.64 0.68
C THR A 161 19.65 -9.90 0.66
N GLU A 162 18.33 -9.70 0.77
CA GLU A 162 17.34 -10.75 0.54
C GLU A 162 16.28 -10.28 -0.45
N PRO A 163 15.60 -11.18 -1.17
CA PRO A 163 14.52 -10.84 -2.09
C PRO A 163 13.30 -10.25 -1.36
N GLY A 164 12.64 -9.30 -2.03
CA GLY A 164 11.41 -8.66 -1.55
C GLY A 164 11.66 -7.29 -0.97
N ILE A 165 10.57 -6.53 -0.88
CA ILE A 165 10.56 -5.16 -0.34
C ILE A 165 9.32 -4.96 0.53
N VAL A 166 9.38 -3.96 1.37
CA VAL A 166 8.29 -3.48 2.23
C VAL A 166 8.19 -1.96 2.10
N PHE A 167 7.22 -1.33 2.79
CA PHE A 167 7.04 0.13 2.76
C PHE A 167 8.34 0.94 2.94
N PHE A 168 9.23 0.49 3.82
CA PHE A 168 10.53 1.13 4.08
C PHE A 168 11.49 0.89 2.93
N MET A 169 11.40 1.72 1.88
CA MET A 169 12.15 1.52 0.64
C MET A 169 12.79 2.80 0.10
N CYS A 170 13.94 2.63 -0.54
CA CYS A 170 14.62 3.62 -1.37
C CYS A 170 14.43 3.27 -2.84
N MET A 171 14.13 4.27 -3.67
CA MET A 171 13.75 4.08 -5.08
C MET A 171 14.20 5.26 -5.95
N PRO A 172 14.34 5.08 -7.29
CA PRO A 172 14.55 6.18 -8.23
C PRO A 172 13.35 7.15 -8.21
N LYS A 173 13.62 8.44 -7.95
CA LYS A 173 12.57 9.47 -7.83
C LYS A 173 11.81 9.68 -9.14
N ASP A 174 12.51 9.71 -10.26
CA ASP A 174 11.92 9.92 -11.57
C ASP A 174 10.90 8.81 -11.91
N LYS A 175 11.24 7.55 -11.68
CA LYS A 175 10.32 6.42 -11.86
C LYS A 175 9.11 6.49 -10.92
N TYR A 176 9.34 6.87 -9.64
CA TYR A 176 8.24 7.05 -8.70
C TYR A 176 7.23 8.11 -9.17
N LEU A 177 7.74 9.25 -9.65
CA LEU A 177 6.90 10.32 -10.18
C LEU A 177 6.23 9.92 -11.51
N GLU A 178 6.94 9.17 -12.36
CA GLU A 178 6.41 8.71 -13.65
C GLU A 178 5.19 7.80 -13.49
N ILE A 179 5.19 6.93 -12.48
CA ILE A 179 4.05 6.02 -12.23
C ILE A 179 2.94 6.66 -11.36
N GLY A 180 3.09 7.94 -10.97
CA GLY A 180 2.10 8.70 -10.21
C GLY A 180 2.23 8.61 -8.69
N GLY A 181 3.25 7.91 -8.17
CA GLY A 181 3.50 7.79 -6.73
C GLY A 181 2.56 6.81 -6.01
N LEU A 182 2.22 7.09 -4.74
CA LEU A 182 1.22 6.33 -3.97
C LEU A 182 -0.19 6.67 -4.45
N ASP A 183 -1.02 5.65 -4.62
CA ASP A 183 -2.39 5.81 -5.11
C ASP A 183 -3.34 6.29 -4.01
N ASN A 184 -3.95 7.45 -4.26
CA ASN A 184 -4.98 8.01 -3.37
C ASN A 184 -6.30 7.22 -3.34
N LEU A 185 -6.42 6.14 -4.11
CA LEU A 185 -7.50 5.17 -3.98
C LEU A 185 -7.54 4.56 -2.56
N PHE A 186 -6.37 4.46 -1.92
CA PHE A 186 -6.20 3.83 -0.61
C PHE A 186 -6.24 4.82 0.56
N ASN A 187 -6.68 6.04 0.32
CA ASN A 187 -6.86 7.00 1.40
C ASN A 187 -7.95 6.56 2.38
N PRO A 188 -7.78 6.78 3.70
CA PRO A 188 -6.67 7.53 4.33
C PRO A 188 -5.38 6.74 4.51
N MET A 189 -5.40 5.38 4.52
CA MET A 189 -4.23 4.50 4.69
C MET A 189 -4.56 3.04 4.40
N PHE A 190 -3.54 2.18 4.38
CA PHE A 190 -3.51 0.73 4.11
C PHE A 190 -3.63 0.36 2.64
N CYS A 191 -2.88 -0.63 2.23
CA CYS A 191 -2.74 -1.18 0.87
C CYS A 191 -2.05 -0.25 -0.16
N GLU A 192 -1.70 0.98 0.16
CA GLU A 192 -0.97 1.88 -0.74
C GLU A 192 0.46 1.39 -1.03
N ASP A 193 1.08 0.74 -0.05
CA ASP A 193 2.40 0.12 -0.18
C ASP A 193 2.35 -1.19 -0.96
N ASP A 194 1.38 -2.06 -0.68
CA ASP A 194 1.15 -3.28 -1.46
C ASP A 194 0.88 -2.96 -2.93
N ASP A 195 0.09 -1.94 -3.21
CA ASP A 195 -0.18 -1.44 -4.55
C ASP A 195 1.10 -0.95 -5.24
N LEU A 196 1.89 -0.12 -4.56
CA LEU A 196 3.16 0.39 -5.10
C LEU A 196 4.15 -0.75 -5.36
N ILE A 197 4.26 -1.73 -4.46
CA ILE A 197 5.12 -2.91 -4.61
C ILE A 197 4.72 -3.73 -5.85
N LEU A 198 3.43 -3.93 -6.09
CA LEU A 198 2.95 -4.63 -7.28
C LEU A 198 3.29 -3.85 -8.56
N ARG A 199 3.13 -2.54 -8.56
CA ARG A 199 3.50 -1.69 -9.70
C ARG A 199 4.99 -1.75 -10.00
N TRP A 200 5.86 -1.77 -8.97
CA TRP A 200 7.30 -1.98 -9.15
C TRP A 200 7.62 -3.34 -9.76
N LYS A 201 6.97 -4.41 -9.30
CA LYS A 201 7.14 -5.75 -9.86
C LYS A 201 6.70 -5.82 -11.32
N LEU A 202 5.57 -5.20 -11.68
CA LEU A 202 5.09 -5.15 -13.07
C LEU A 202 6.00 -4.34 -13.99
N LEU A 203 6.69 -3.33 -13.46
CA LEU A 203 7.74 -2.60 -14.19
C LEU A 203 9.03 -3.41 -14.38
N GLY A 204 9.12 -4.60 -13.78
CA GLY A 204 10.32 -5.43 -13.82
C GLY A 204 11.47 -4.91 -12.96
N MET A 205 11.16 -4.08 -11.94
CA MET A 205 12.18 -3.59 -11.02
C MET A 205 12.74 -4.72 -10.16
N ASN A 206 14.04 -4.71 -9.95
CA ASN A 206 14.68 -5.60 -8.98
C ASN A 206 14.35 -5.13 -7.56
N CYS A 207 13.67 -5.98 -6.77
CA CYS A 207 13.16 -5.65 -5.43
C CYS A 207 13.95 -6.44 -4.39
N ILE A 208 14.78 -5.75 -3.61
CA ILE A 208 15.66 -6.36 -2.59
C ILE A 208 15.56 -5.61 -1.26
N THR A 209 15.89 -6.28 -0.18
CA THR A 209 16.07 -5.69 1.16
C THR A 209 17.53 -5.75 1.55
N SER A 210 18.14 -4.60 1.89
CA SER A 210 19.47 -4.51 2.50
C SER A 210 19.37 -4.91 3.97
N LEU A 211 20.17 -5.90 4.38
CA LEU A 211 20.14 -6.40 5.76
C LEU A 211 21.01 -5.59 6.71
N ASP A 212 21.97 -4.83 6.19
CA ASP A 212 22.90 -3.99 6.95
C ASP A 212 22.54 -2.50 7.00
N ALA A 213 21.55 -2.05 6.20
CA ALA A 213 20.92 -0.74 6.34
C ALA A 213 19.82 -0.81 7.42
N ILE A 214 20.11 -0.37 8.64
CA ILE A 214 19.27 -0.67 9.82
C ILE A 214 18.73 0.62 10.44
N CYS A 215 17.46 0.61 10.83
CA CYS A 215 16.84 1.62 11.68
C CYS A 215 16.02 0.98 12.79
N TYR A 216 15.73 1.73 13.87
CA TYR A 216 14.72 1.38 14.86
C TYR A 216 13.38 2.01 14.48
N HIS A 217 12.28 1.28 14.65
CA HIS A 217 10.93 1.74 14.37
C HIS A 217 10.05 1.55 15.61
N PHE A 218 9.51 2.65 16.14
CA PHE A 218 8.62 2.62 17.32
C PHE A 218 7.25 1.99 17.04
N VAL A 219 6.89 1.87 15.77
CA VAL A 219 5.67 1.25 15.22
C VAL A 219 4.38 2.00 15.55
N SER A 220 3.64 2.37 14.51
CA SER A 220 2.24 2.84 14.56
C SER A 220 1.95 4.06 15.44
N LYS A 221 2.93 4.90 15.73
CA LYS A 221 2.70 6.09 16.58
C LYS A 221 1.78 7.13 15.93
N THR A 222 1.67 7.12 14.60
CA THR A 222 0.87 8.10 13.84
C THR A 222 -0.39 7.51 13.21
N SER A 223 -0.45 6.18 13.00
CA SER A 223 -1.53 5.52 12.27
C SER A 223 -2.56 4.84 13.19
N ARG A 224 -2.42 3.55 13.41
CA ARG A 224 -3.43 2.68 14.06
C ARG A 224 -3.78 3.11 15.48
N PHE A 225 -2.86 3.71 16.23
CA PHE A 225 -3.04 4.09 17.65
C PHE A 225 -3.26 5.58 17.84
N SER A 226 -3.36 6.38 16.77
CA SER A 226 -3.73 7.80 16.87
C SER A 226 -5.18 7.93 17.35
N GLU A 227 -5.48 8.98 18.12
CA GLU A 227 -6.85 9.27 18.58
C GLU A 227 -7.85 9.38 17.42
N GLU A 228 -7.39 9.88 16.27
CA GLU A 228 -8.22 10.08 15.08
C GLU A 228 -8.68 8.75 14.45
N TYR A 229 -7.82 7.73 14.43
CA TYR A 229 -8.05 6.52 13.64
C TYR A 229 -8.30 5.25 14.45
N GLN A 230 -7.92 5.20 15.73
CA GLN A 230 -7.99 3.96 16.53
C GLN A 230 -9.37 3.29 16.55
N GLN A 231 -10.45 4.07 16.52
CA GLN A 231 -11.83 3.52 16.49
C GLN A 231 -12.29 3.15 15.07
N LEU A 232 -11.67 3.72 14.04
CA LEU A 232 -12.04 3.56 12.63
C LEU A 232 -11.11 2.61 11.87
N THR A 233 -10.00 2.18 12.49
CA THR A 233 -8.95 1.41 11.82
C THR A 233 -9.48 0.20 11.08
N GLN A 234 -10.36 -0.59 11.70
CA GLN A 234 -10.93 -1.79 11.06
C GLN A 234 -11.78 -1.47 9.84
N GLN A 235 -12.58 -0.39 9.90
CA GLN A 235 -13.38 0.04 8.74
C GLN A 235 -12.48 0.54 7.60
N ILE A 236 -11.49 1.36 7.92
CA ILE A 236 -10.54 1.89 6.94
C ILE A 236 -9.80 0.72 6.26
N GLU A 237 -9.30 -0.23 7.05
CA GLU A 237 -8.62 -1.42 6.54
C GLU A 237 -9.54 -2.27 5.64
N LEU A 238 -10.81 -2.44 6.02
CA LEU A 238 -11.80 -3.13 5.20
C LEU A 238 -12.00 -2.43 3.85
N HIS A 239 -12.22 -1.11 3.84
CA HIS A 239 -12.44 -0.36 2.60
C HIS A 239 -11.21 -0.35 1.69
N SER A 240 -10.03 -0.14 2.26
CA SER A 240 -8.77 -0.19 1.49
C SER A 240 -8.52 -1.57 0.89
N ASN A 241 -8.79 -2.63 1.63
CA ASN A 241 -8.74 -4.00 1.15
C ASN A 241 -9.75 -4.29 0.02
N ARG A 242 -10.97 -3.77 0.11
CA ARG A 242 -11.97 -3.89 -0.95
C ARG A 242 -11.50 -3.15 -2.21
N ASN A 243 -10.97 -1.94 -2.07
CA ASN A 243 -10.41 -1.16 -3.17
C ASN A 243 -9.20 -1.85 -3.82
N PHE A 244 -8.37 -2.53 -3.01
CA PHE A 244 -7.26 -3.33 -3.52
C PHE A 244 -7.76 -4.49 -4.40
N VAL A 245 -8.76 -5.23 -3.94
CA VAL A 245 -9.37 -6.31 -4.73
C VAL A 245 -10.05 -5.77 -5.99
N ARG A 246 -10.79 -4.65 -5.93
CA ARG A 246 -11.36 -3.98 -7.12
C ARG A 246 -10.30 -3.64 -8.16
N LYS A 247 -9.14 -3.13 -7.71
CA LYS A 247 -8.05 -2.73 -8.60
C LYS A 247 -7.32 -3.95 -9.17
N TRP A 248 -6.97 -4.90 -8.33
CA TRP A 248 -6.08 -6.00 -8.67
C TRP A 248 -6.78 -7.33 -8.98
N GLY A 249 -8.06 -7.48 -8.68
CA GLY A 249 -8.88 -8.67 -8.90
C GLY A 249 -8.65 -9.80 -7.89
N SER A 250 -7.63 -9.69 -7.03
CA SER A 250 -7.26 -10.70 -6.04
C SER A 250 -6.50 -10.05 -4.88
N ARG A 251 -6.36 -10.78 -3.76
CA ARG A 251 -5.48 -10.38 -2.63
C ARG A 251 -4.00 -10.62 -2.92
N ASN A 252 -3.69 -11.62 -3.73
CA ASN A 252 -2.34 -11.98 -4.15
C ASN A 252 -2.30 -12.06 -5.69
N PRO A 253 -2.41 -10.94 -6.39
CA PRO A 253 -2.61 -10.94 -7.83
C PRO A 253 -1.38 -11.48 -8.56
N LYS A 254 -1.62 -12.42 -9.48
CA LYS A 254 -0.64 -12.88 -10.47
C LYS A 254 -0.99 -12.35 -11.86
N VAL A 255 -2.30 -12.36 -12.17
CA VAL A 255 -2.85 -11.89 -13.44
C VAL A 255 -4.14 -11.11 -13.16
N LYS A 256 -4.48 -10.18 -14.04
CA LYS A 256 -5.72 -9.43 -14.01
C LYS A 256 -6.49 -9.65 -15.32
N TYR A 257 -7.69 -10.23 -15.21
CA TYR A 257 -8.66 -10.37 -16.30
C TYR A 257 -9.85 -9.44 -16.09
N ASN A 258 -10.53 -9.10 -17.17
CA ASN A 258 -11.85 -8.45 -17.13
C ASN A 258 -12.91 -9.53 -16.86
N ILE A 259 -13.29 -9.68 -15.59
CA ILE A 259 -14.26 -10.67 -15.12
C ILE A 259 -15.58 -9.99 -14.78
N ALA A 260 -16.67 -10.53 -15.32
CA ALA A 260 -18.03 -10.19 -14.93
C ALA A 260 -18.70 -11.32 -14.17
N LEU A 261 -19.45 -10.99 -13.12
CA LEU A 261 -20.35 -11.91 -12.44
C LEU A 261 -21.80 -11.65 -12.87
N VAL A 262 -22.51 -12.68 -13.28
CA VAL A 262 -23.95 -12.67 -13.56
C VAL A 262 -24.66 -13.45 -12.45
N ILE A 263 -25.42 -12.75 -11.60
CA ILE A 263 -25.90 -13.32 -10.35
C ILE A 263 -27.43 -13.36 -10.33
N HIS A 264 -27.96 -14.56 -10.19
CA HIS A 264 -29.39 -14.80 -9.95
C HIS A 264 -29.67 -14.86 -8.44
N ASN A 265 -30.85 -14.40 -8.02
CA ASN A 265 -31.31 -14.43 -6.63
C ASN A 265 -30.37 -13.78 -5.62
N CYS A 266 -29.62 -12.74 -6.01
CA CYS A 266 -28.70 -12.00 -5.16
C CYS A 266 -29.47 -11.17 -4.11
N ASN A 267 -28.90 -11.00 -2.91
CA ASN A 267 -29.34 -10.04 -1.91
C ASN A 267 -28.26 -8.97 -1.64
N LEU A 268 -28.58 -7.93 -0.86
CA LEU A 268 -27.66 -6.83 -0.57
C LEU A 268 -26.33 -7.31 0.06
N GLN A 269 -26.39 -8.24 1.01
CA GLN A 269 -25.20 -8.76 1.69
C GLN A 269 -24.29 -9.54 0.74
N LEU A 270 -24.87 -10.35 -0.16
CA LEU A 270 -24.10 -11.09 -1.17
C LEU A 270 -23.49 -10.15 -2.21
N LEU A 271 -24.22 -9.10 -2.61
CA LEU A 271 -23.70 -8.07 -3.50
C LEU A 271 -22.49 -7.35 -2.88
N GLU A 272 -22.58 -7.02 -1.61
CA GLU A 272 -21.46 -6.42 -0.85
C GLU A 272 -20.21 -7.32 -0.83
N ILE A 273 -20.40 -8.63 -0.65
CA ILE A 273 -19.30 -9.60 -0.63
C ILE A 273 -18.65 -9.77 -2.02
N LEU A 274 -19.48 -9.84 -3.07
CA LEU A 274 -19.06 -10.26 -4.42
C LEU A 274 -18.53 -9.11 -5.29
N GLU A 275 -19.07 -7.89 -5.16
CA GLU A 275 -18.75 -6.78 -6.07
C GLU A 275 -17.25 -6.48 -6.17
N PRO A 276 -16.43 -6.49 -5.11
CA PRO A 276 -15.01 -6.20 -5.25
C PRO A 276 -14.21 -7.19 -6.11
N TRP A 277 -14.72 -8.43 -6.27
CA TRP A 277 -14.02 -9.54 -6.93
C TRP A 277 -14.22 -9.62 -8.45
N CYS A 278 -14.92 -8.66 -9.03
CA CYS A 278 -15.16 -8.60 -10.46
C CYS A 278 -15.02 -7.17 -10.97
N ASP A 279 -14.96 -6.99 -12.28
CA ASP A 279 -14.97 -5.68 -12.91
C ASP A 279 -16.40 -5.17 -13.11
N ARG A 280 -17.33 -6.07 -13.34
CA ARG A 280 -18.77 -5.80 -13.43
C ARG A 280 -19.58 -6.89 -12.78
N ILE A 281 -20.68 -6.50 -12.16
CA ILE A 281 -21.66 -7.42 -11.58
C ILE A 281 -23.04 -7.13 -12.17
N TYR A 282 -23.66 -8.17 -12.73
CA TYR A 282 -24.97 -8.08 -13.34
C TYR A 282 -25.98 -8.80 -12.46
N VAL A 283 -26.97 -8.07 -11.97
CA VAL A 283 -28.03 -8.63 -11.12
C VAL A 283 -29.28 -8.91 -11.96
N SER A 284 -29.94 -10.04 -11.69
CA SER A 284 -31.17 -10.41 -12.41
C SER A 284 -32.37 -9.55 -11.99
N GLU A 285 -33.40 -9.50 -12.85
CA GLU A 285 -34.64 -8.75 -12.61
C GLU A 285 -35.43 -9.18 -11.38
N VAL A 286 -35.30 -10.44 -10.97
CA VAL A 286 -35.94 -10.99 -9.76
C VAL A 286 -35.33 -10.36 -8.52
N PHE A 287 -34.09 -9.93 -8.61
CA PHE A 287 -33.48 -9.13 -7.57
C PHE A 287 -34.06 -7.71 -7.60
N ASN A 288 -34.50 -7.26 -6.45
CA ASN A 288 -35.07 -5.93 -6.33
C ASN A 288 -34.05 -4.86 -6.75
N VAL A 289 -34.19 -4.30 -7.94
CA VAL A 289 -33.28 -3.29 -8.53
C VAL A 289 -33.01 -2.13 -7.55
N GLY A 290 -34.01 -1.76 -6.73
CA GLY A 290 -33.83 -0.77 -5.67
C GLY A 290 -32.68 -1.10 -4.71
N ARG A 291 -32.49 -2.37 -4.34
CA ARG A 291 -31.41 -2.78 -3.42
C ARG A 291 -30.02 -2.73 -4.02
N ALA A 292 -29.90 -2.91 -5.33
CA ALA A 292 -28.63 -2.73 -6.02
C ALA A 292 -28.20 -1.25 -6.02
N TRP A 293 -29.15 -0.34 -6.17
CA TRP A 293 -28.92 1.10 -6.04
C TRP A 293 -28.65 1.52 -4.60
N ASP A 294 -29.35 0.96 -3.62
CA ASP A 294 -29.04 1.18 -2.21
C ASP A 294 -27.57 0.82 -1.90
N TYR A 295 -27.07 -0.30 -2.45
CA TYR A 295 -25.66 -0.69 -2.32
C TYR A 295 -24.72 0.35 -2.95
N VAL A 296 -25.02 0.78 -4.18
CA VAL A 296 -24.20 1.79 -4.87
C VAL A 296 -24.14 3.09 -4.08
N GLU A 297 -25.26 3.59 -3.58
CA GLU A 297 -25.31 4.80 -2.77
C GLU A 297 -24.49 4.68 -1.47
N MET A 298 -24.60 3.56 -0.78
CA MET A 298 -23.90 3.31 0.48
C MET A 298 -22.38 3.18 0.28
N GLU A 299 -21.97 2.44 -0.74
CA GLU A 299 -20.57 2.07 -0.92
C GLU A 299 -19.78 3.11 -1.73
N GLN A 300 -20.44 3.95 -2.56
CA GLN A 300 -19.75 4.93 -3.42
C GLN A 300 -18.85 5.91 -2.63
N ALA A 301 -19.21 6.23 -1.38
CA ALA A 301 -18.40 7.09 -0.53
C ALA A 301 -17.05 6.47 -0.11
N ASN A 302 -16.92 5.14 -0.20
CA ASN A 302 -15.76 4.37 0.25
C ASN A 302 -14.78 4.02 -0.89
N THR A 303 -15.08 4.45 -2.12
CA THR A 303 -14.25 4.13 -3.29
C THR A 303 -14.25 5.24 -4.32
N LYS A 304 -13.16 5.32 -5.11
CA LYS A 304 -13.07 6.16 -6.32
C LYS A 304 -13.57 5.46 -7.58
N PHE A 305 -13.81 4.15 -7.52
CA PHE A 305 -14.45 3.45 -8.63
C PHE A 305 -15.90 3.94 -8.78
N ASP A 306 -16.33 4.16 -10.02
CA ASP A 306 -17.71 4.48 -10.35
C ASP A 306 -18.56 3.21 -10.27
N LEU A 307 -19.20 3.00 -9.13
CA LEU A 307 -19.98 1.79 -8.88
C LEU A 307 -21.21 1.70 -9.77
N SER A 308 -21.73 2.82 -10.30
CA SER A 308 -22.84 2.80 -11.26
C SER A 308 -22.48 2.13 -12.59
N LYS A 309 -21.17 2.05 -12.91
CA LYS A 309 -20.66 1.32 -14.09
C LYS A 309 -20.24 -0.11 -13.80
N ARG A 310 -20.19 -0.48 -12.52
CA ARG A 310 -19.82 -1.81 -12.07
C ARG A 310 -21.02 -2.68 -11.70
N VAL A 311 -22.07 -2.07 -11.13
CA VAL A 311 -23.31 -2.76 -10.72
C VAL A 311 -24.38 -2.48 -11.76
N LEU A 312 -24.71 -3.49 -12.56
CA LEU A 312 -25.58 -3.38 -13.74
C LEU A 312 -26.76 -4.35 -13.61
N THR A 313 -27.75 -4.17 -14.47
CA THR A 313 -28.86 -5.12 -14.60
C THR A 313 -28.70 -5.96 -15.87
N ILE A 314 -29.17 -7.20 -15.87
CA ILE A 314 -29.11 -8.09 -17.03
C ILE A 314 -29.93 -7.56 -18.21
N ARG A 315 -30.95 -6.71 -17.98
CA ARG A 315 -31.81 -6.14 -19.02
C ARG A 315 -31.11 -5.15 -19.92
N ASP A 316 -30.18 -4.38 -19.34
CA ASP A 316 -29.68 -3.16 -20.01
C ASP A 316 -28.33 -3.36 -20.69
N SER A 317 -27.79 -4.60 -20.67
CA SER A 317 -26.44 -4.89 -21.15
C SER A 317 -26.27 -6.35 -21.55
N ASP A 318 -25.32 -6.61 -22.45
CA ASP A 318 -24.89 -7.96 -22.83
C ASP A 318 -23.60 -8.34 -22.07
N PRO A 319 -23.71 -9.10 -20.96
CA PRO A 319 -22.53 -9.50 -20.19
C PRO A 319 -21.50 -10.27 -21.04
N ILE A 320 -21.95 -11.10 -21.96
CA ILE A 320 -21.08 -11.98 -22.75
C ILE A 320 -20.32 -11.17 -23.81
N GLY A 321 -20.98 -10.20 -24.44
CA GLY A 321 -20.36 -9.36 -25.49
C GLY A 321 -19.42 -8.30 -24.97
N GLU A 322 -19.57 -7.89 -23.69
CA GLU A 322 -18.86 -6.75 -23.11
C GLU A 322 -17.67 -7.14 -22.22
N ASN A 323 -17.54 -8.42 -21.84
CA ASN A 323 -16.52 -8.87 -20.89
C ASN A 323 -15.73 -10.06 -21.44
N ASN A 324 -14.46 -10.15 -21.06
CA ASN A 324 -13.57 -11.22 -21.49
C ASN A 324 -13.97 -12.56 -20.85
N ILE A 325 -14.39 -12.52 -19.60
CA ILE A 325 -14.79 -13.71 -18.83
C ILE A 325 -16.10 -13.38 -18.11
N VAL A 326 -17.07 -14.29 -18.23
CA VAL A 326 -18.37 -14.17 -17.57
C VAL A 326 -18.63 -15.40 -16.72
N VAL A 327 -18.97 -15.19 -15.45
CA VAL A 327 -19.28 -16.24 -14.47
C VAL A 327 -20.72 -16.09 -14.03
N GLU A 328 -21.57 -17.05 -14.41
CA GLU A 328 -23.00 -17.06 -14.11
C GLU A 328 -23.32 -18.09 -13.04
N PHE A 329 -24.10 -17.72 -12.03
CA PHE A 329 -24.53 -18.63 -10.95
C PHE A 329 -25.74 -18.10 -10.18
N ASP A 330 -26.37 -19.01 -9.41
CA ASP A 330 -27.43 -18.69 -8.46
C ASP A 330 -26.82 -18.41 -7.06
N ALA A 331 -26.98 -17.20 -6.56
CA ALA A 331 -26.42 -16.77 -5.30
C ALA A 331 -26.96 -17.54 -4.07
N THR A 332 -28.13 -18.19 -4.18
CA THR A 332 -28.66 -19.04 -3.12
C THR A 332 -27.83 -20.31 -2.87
N GLN A 333 -27.02 -20.70 -3.85
CA GLN A 333 -26.11 -21.86 -3.77
C GLN A 333 -24.70 -21.48 -3.30
N LEU A 334 -24.42 -20.21 -3.09
CA LEU A 334 -23.08 -19.73 -2.68
C LEU A 334 -22.77 -20.18 -1.24
N THR A 335 -21.64 -20.85 -1.08
CA THR A 335 -21.07 -21.28 0.19
C THR A 335 -19.67 -20.66 0.38
N ASN A 336 -19.12 -20.73 1.57
CA ASN A 336 -17.74 -20.29 1.82
C ASN A 336 -16.71 -21.06 0.96
N GLN A 337 -16.99 -22.33 0.65
CA GLN A 337 -16.09 -23.15 -0.13
C GLN A 337 -16.04 -22.71 -1.60
N ASN A 338 -17.21 -22.56 -2.24
CA ASN A 338 -17.22 -22.13 -3.64
C ASN A 338 -16.95 -20.63 -3.82
N PHE A 339 -17.15 -19.79 -2.78
CA PHE A 339 -16.63 -18.42 -2.81
C PHE A 339 -15.10 -18.35 -2.94
N GLN A 340 -14.36 -19.33 -2.36
CA GLN A 340 -12.90 -19.42 -2.58
C GLN A 340 -12.52 -19.64 -4.05
N LEU A 341 -13.38 -20.31 -4.83
CA LEU A 341 -13.15 -20.46 -6.28
C LEU A 341 -13.25 -19.11 -7.01
N ILE A 342 -14.17 -18.22 -6.60
CA ILE A 342 -14.24 -16.85 -7.13
C ILE A 342 -12.93 -16.10 -6.82
N GLN A 343 -12.41 -16.24 -5.63
CA GLN A 343 -11.17 -15.58 -5.20
C GLN A 343 -9.93 -16.07 -5.97
N GLN A 344 -9.93 -17.33 -6.41
CA GLN A 344 -8.84 -17.99 -7.13
C GLN A 344 -9.07 -18.05 -8.64
N LEU A 345 -10.18 -17.51 -9.12
CA LEU A 345 -10.61 -17.65 -10.50
C LEU A 345 -9.57 -17.18 -11.53
N PRO A 346 -8.86 -16.03 -11.33
CA PRO A 346 -7.81 -15.61 -12.28
C PRO A 346 -6.69 -16.66 -12.44
N GLU A 347 -6.27 -17.32 -11.35
CA GLU A 347 -5.24 -18.36 -11.38
C GLU A 347 -5.74 -19.63 -12.05
N ILE A 348 -6.97 -20.05 -11.74
CA ILE A 348 -7.60 -21.21 -12.36
C ILE A 348 -7.69 -21.04 -13.88
N ILE A 349 -8.11 -19.85 -14.35
CA ILE A 349 -8.22 -19.53 -15.77
C ILE A 349 -6.82 -19.50 -16.42
N GLN A 350 -5.84 -18.88 -15.77
CA GLN A 350 -4.46 -18.85 -16.27
C GLN A 350 -3.87 -20.26 -16.42
N GLU A 351 -4.12 -21.14 -15.47
CA GLU A 351 -3.63 -22.52 -15.50
C GLU A 351 -4.32 -23.37 -16.56
N SER A 352 -5.63 -23.18 -16.78
CA SER A 352 -6.36 -23.92 -17.82
C SER A 352 -5.95 -23.48 -19.22
N GLY A 353 -5.79 -22.19 -19.45
CA GLY A 353 -5.47 -21.62 -20.77
C GLY A 353 -6.53 -21.87 -21.86
N GLU A 354 -7.74 -22.27 -21.49
CA GLU A 354 -8.78 -22.70 -22.41
C GLU A 354 -9.79 -21.59 -22.65
N ILE A 355 -10.33 -21.49 -23.87
CA ILE A 355 -11.42 -20.60 -24.28
C ILE A 355 -12.68 -21.44 -24.50
N GLY A 356 -13.83 -20.93 -24.11
CA GLY A 356 -15.10 -21.61 -24.25
C GLY A 356 -16.00 -21.50 -23.03
N THR A 357 -16.99 -22.36 -22.92
CA THR A 357 -17.93 -22.42 -21.78
C THR A 357 -17.69 -23.69 -20.98
N PHE A 358 -17.53 -23.54 -19.70
CA PHE A 358 -17.19 -24.60 -18.75
C PHE A 358 -18.13 -24.57 -17.55
N GLU A 359 -18.34 -25.73 -16.94
CA GLU A 359 -19.04 -25.86 -15.64
C GLU A 359 -18.00 -26.16 -14.54
N LEU A 360 -17.99 -25.35 -13.49
CA LEU A 360 -17.15 -25.54 -12.33
C LEU A 360 -17.98 -25.35 -11.04
N ASP A 361 -18.29 -26.44 -10.34
CA ASP A 361 -19.20 -26.45 -9.19
C ASP A 361 -20.55 -25.81 -9.55
N ILE A 362 -20.92 -24.69 -8.91
CA ILE A 362 -22.16 -23.94 -9.19
C ILE A 362 -22.00 -22.93 -10.33
N PHE A 363 -20.79 -22.74 -10.85
CA PHE A 363 -20.44 -21.68 -11.79
C PHE A 363 -20.48 -22.20 -13.24
N LYS A 364 -21.17 -21.46 -14.09
CA LYS A 364 -21.04 -21.55 -15.53
C LYS A 364 -20.09 -20.43 -15.98
N ILE A 365 -18.91 -20.79 -16.46
CA ILE A 365 -17.84 -19.88 -16.82
C ILE A 365 -17.72 -19.82 -18.33
N THR A 366 -17.91 -18.64 -18.93
CA THR A 366 -17.68 -18.40 -20.35
C THR A 366 -16.44 -17.53 -20.51
N ILE A 367 -15.40 -18.08 -21.15
CA ILE A 367 -14.14 -17.42 -21.45
C ILE A 367 -14.13 -17.05 -22.93
N ASN A 368 -14.28 -15.78 -23.24
CA ASN A 368 -14.28 -15.24 -24.61
C ASN A 368 -12.85 -15.02 -25.11
N ASN A 369 -11.96 -14.54 -24.25
CA ASN A 369 -10.55 -14.37 -24.53
C ASN A 369 -9.73 -14.38 -23.20
N LEU A 370 -8.40 -14.50 -23.33
CA LEU A 370 -7.47 -14.56 -22.21
C LEU A 370 -6.60 -13.28 -22.14
N GLU A 371 -7.08 -12.15 -22.62
CA GLU A 371 -6.37 -10.89 -22.52
C GLU A 371 -6.27 -10.43 -21.07
N THR A 372 -5.07 -10.02 -20.68
CA THR A 372 -4.77 -9.50 -19.36
C THR A 372 -4.46 -8.00 -19.42
N TYR A 373 -4.72 -7.28 -18.36
CA TYR A 373 -4.55 -5.82 -18.36
C TYR A 373 -3.89 -5.26 -17.10
N GLU A 374 -3.23 -6.10 -16.30
CA GLU A 374 -2.51 -5.67 -15.10
C GLU A 374 -1.46 -4.59 -15.38
N HIS A 375 -0.82 -4.63 -16.55
CA HIS A 375 0.15 -3.59 -16.93
C HIS A 375 -0.46 -2.20 -17.06
N SER A 376 -1.76 -2.09 -17.34
CA SER A 376 -2.46 -0.81 -17.37
C SER A 376 -2.61 -0.16 -15.99
N LEU A 377 -2.36 -0.91 -14.92
CA LEU A 377 -2.45 -0.48 -13.53
C LEU A 377 -1.15 0.13 -12.98
N ILE A 378 -0.06 0.14 -13.78
CA ILE A 378 1.25 0.66 -13.36
C ILE A 378 1.18 2.16 -13.09
N LYS A 379 0.56 2.91 -13.98
CA LYS A 379 0.35 4.37 -13.82
C LYS A 379 -1.01 4.67 -13.21
N ILE A 380 -1.04 5.66 -12.32
CA ILE A 380 -2.25 6.17 -11.68
C ILE A 380 -2.47 7.64 -12.04
#